data_1b2a4ea633f253f2bd3417bdde7ba349
#
_entry.id   1b2a4ea633f253f2bd3417bdde7ba349
#
_cell.length_a   1.000
_cell.length_b   1.000
_cell.length_c   1.000
_cell.angle_alpha   90.00
_cell.angle_beta   90.00
_cell.angle_gamma   90.00
#
_symmetry.space_group_name_H-M   'P 1'
#
loop_
_entity.id
_entity.type
_entity.pdbx_description
1 polymer ?
#
loop_
_entity_poly.entity_id
_entity_poly.type
_entity_poly.pdbx_seq_one_letter_code
_entity_poly.pdbx_strand_id
1 'polypeptide(L)'
;MSTPVSTRPSRARQHLAAGGGTSRSTGKVRIAGLDLARGLAVLGMIGAHLDLTENLSWSPASWQALVYGRPAVLFGVLAGVSIALLSGGTRPAIGDDLMRARVRIMVRAAWVFLIGGLLELLGTEVLVILGVYAVLFVLALPFLRWSPRRLLLLAAGLAVVAPPASLLLSQVAVMAEAETAFASLVLTGAYPVLWWWAFVLVGLAIGRLDLSARRVRAFLFLAGAAAAVAGYALGWLSTQLLANGVAVPEPADAYERMPGWTEESIGQWEWAWLSGAQPHTGTPFWLLASAGVATAVIAACLVAADASPRLTYPVASVGAMALTAYSLHIVVLGLFPPDGSFGGLIWVLFIAGAIVFAVTWRLLVGRGPLERLLTWSSNRAARLSDRTPAPAV
;
A
#
# COMPACT_ATOMS: atom_id res chain seq x y z
N MET A 1 -24.50 -28.34 -81.96
CA MET A 1 -25.32 -28.29 -80.71
C MET A 1 -24.55 -29.03 -79.65
N SER A 2 -23.75 -28.32 -78.86
CA SER A 2 -22.90 -28.90 -77.85
C SER A 2 -23.18 -28.17 -76.50
N THR A 3 -23.71 -28.94 -75.56
CA THR A 3 -24.04 -28.47 -74.19
C THR A 3 -22.79 -28.39 -73.36
N PRO A 4 -22.56 -27.38 -72.52
CA PRO A 4 -21.44 -27.29 -71.62
C PRO A 4 -21.73 -28.03 -70.30
N VAL A 5 -20.77 -28.88 -69.89
CA VAL A 5 -20.72 -29.61 -68.63
C VAL A 5 -20.32 -28.66 -67.51
N SER A 6 -21.16 -28.50 -66.52
CA SER A 6 -20.92 -27.77 -65.28
C SER A 6 -20.13 -28.64 -64.31
N THR A 7 -18.89 -28.30 -64.04
CA THR A 7 -18.08 -28.87 -62.94
C THR A 7 -18.24 -28.11 -61.64
N ARG A 8 -18.97 -28.71 -60.68
CA ARG A 8 -19.00 -28.24 -59.27
C ARG A 8 -17.66 -28.54 -58.59
N PRO A 9 -17.01 -27.59 -57.91
CA PRO A 9 -15.84 -27.91 -57.10
C PRO A 9 -16.25 -28.62 -55.79
N SER A 10 -15.45 -29.60 -55.41
CA SER A 10 -15.65 -30.52 -54.29
C SER A 10 -15.57 -29.83 -52.93
N ARG A 11 -16.49 -30.19 -52.02
CA ARG A 11 -16.57 -29.78 -50.62
C ARG A 11 -15.38 -30.12 -49.70
N ALA A 12 -14.29 -30.67 -50.22
CA ALA A 12 -13.17 -31.19 -49.44
C ALA A 12 -12.07 -30.17 -49.07
N ARG A 13 -12.17 -28.89 -49.45
CA ARG A 13 -11.15 -27.88 -49.15
C ARG A 13 -11.58 -26.77 -48.17
N GLN A 14 -12.73 -26.89 -47.53
CA GLN A 14 -13.21 -25.87 -46.55
C GLN A 14 -12.94 -26.23 -45.08
N HIS A 15 -12.34 -27.36 -44.75
CA HIS A 15 -12.10 -27.78 -43.35
C HIS A 15 -10.65 -27.60 -42.84
N LEU A 16 -9.75 -26.97 -43.60
CA LEU A 16 -8.35 -26.77 -43.17
C LEU A 16 -7.98 -25.32 -42.85
N ALA A 17 -8.94 -24.38 -42.75
CA ALA A 17 -8.69 -22.98 -42.40
C ALA A 17 -9.28 -22.52 -41.05
N ALA A 18 -9.77 -23.45 -40.21
CA ALA A 18 -10.35 -23.15 -38.90
C ALA A 18 -9.67 -23.93 -37.78
N GLY A 19 -8.39 -23.69 -37.56
CA GLY A 19 -7.65 -24.43 -36.54
C GLY A 19 -6.29 -23.83 -36.25
N GLY A 20 -6.23 -22.60 -35.69
CA GLY A 20 -4.97 -21.96 -35.36
C GLY A 20 -5.11 -20.67 -34.58
N GLY A 21 -6.22 -20.51 -33.87
CA GLY A 21 -6.35 -19.47 -32.86
C GLY A 21 -5.54 -19.88 -31.63
N THR A 22 -4.21 -19.65 -31.63
CA THR A 22 -3.44 -19.63 -30.40
C THR A 22 -4.05 -18.56 -29.51
N SER A 23 -4.85 -19.00 -28.56
CA SER A 23 -5.25 -18.19 -27.41
C SER A 23 -3.98 -17.66 -26.76
N ARG A 24 -3.53 -16.48 -27.22
CA ARG A 24 -2.54 -15.71 -26.49
C ARG A 24 -3.17 -15.44 -25.14
N SER A 25 -2.75 -16.20 -24.13
CA SER A 25 -2.94 -15.86 -22.74
C SER A 25 -2.54 -14.38 -22.61
N THR A 26 -3.53 -13.50 -22.49
CA THR A 26 -3.33 -12.09 -22.17
C THR A 26 -2.87 -12.05 -20.72
N GLY A 27 -1.60 -12.38 -20.49
CA GLY A 27 -0.96 -12.13 -19.21
C GLY A 27 -1.17 -10.65 -18.91
N LYS A 28 -1.85 -10.33 -17.78
CA LYS A 28 -2.05 -8.94 -17.34
C LYS A 28 -0.72 -8.22 -17.44
N VAL A 29 -0.66 -7.20 -18.32
CA VAL A 29 0.54 -6.39 -18.51
C VAL A 29 0.90 -5.79 -17.15
N ARG A 30 2.10 -6.08 -16.69
CA ARG A 30 2.63 -5.58 -15.42
C ARG A 30 2.91 -4.08 -15.57
N ILE A 31 2.39 -3.27 -14.67
CA ILE A 31 2.56 -1.80 -14.71
C ILE A 31 3.86 -1.46 -13.98
N ALA A 32 4.95 -1.21 -14.73
CA ALA A 32 6.28 -0.95 -14.19
C ALA A 32 6.32 0.25 -13.24
N GLY A 33 5.50 1.28 -13.48
CA GLY A 33 5.41 2.45 -12.60
C GLY A 33 4.88 2.14 -11.21
N LEU A 34 3.97 1.14 -11.08
CA LEU A 34 3.53 0.69 -9.75
C LEU A 34 4.62 -0.09 -9.03
N ASP A 35 5.43 -0.86 -9.75
CA ASP A 35 6.58 -1.53 -9.16
C ASP A 35 7.64 -0.50 -8.74
N LEU A 36 7.88 0.54 -9.53
CA LEU A 36 8.75 1.65 -9.14
C LEU A 36 8.28 2.31 -7.85
N ALA A 37 6.99 2.65 -7.76
CA ALA A 37 6.42 3.25 -6.55
C ALA A 37 6.52 2.33 -5.31
N ARG A 38 6.29 1.01 -5.48
CA ARG A 38 6.51 0.03 -4.39
C ARG A 38 7.97 -0.05 -3.98
N GLY A 39 8.90 0.02 -4.96
CA GLY A 39 10.33 0.03 -4.68
C GLY A 39 10.73 1.24 -3.85
N LEU A 40 10.26 2.44 -4.22
CA LEU A 40 10.49 3.65 -3.43
C LEU A 40 9.92 3.52 -2.01
N ALA A 41 8.70 2.95 -1.86
CA ALA A 41 8.11 2.73 -0.55
C ALA A 41 8.95 1.77 0.31
N VAL A 42 9.41 0.63 -0.23
CA VAL A 42 10.23 -0.33 0.53
C VAL A 42 11.59 0.27 0.89
N LEU A 43 12.28 0.92 -0.05
CA LEU A 43 13.57 1.55 0.23
C LEU A 43 13.45 2.69 1.24
N GLY A 44 12.35 3.45 1.19
CA GLY A 44 12.06 4.47 2.19
C GLY A 44 11.75 3.89 3.57
N MET A 45 11.04 2.74 3.66
CA MET A 45 10.81 2.05 4.94
C MET A 45 12.12 1.49 5.51
N ILE A 46 13.00 0.91 4.67
CA ILE A 46 14.34 0.50 5.11
C ILE A 46 15.08 1.70 5.73
N GLY A 47 14.99 2.86 5.08
CA GLY A 47 15.57 4.09 5.63
C GLY A 47 14.97 4.45 6.99
N ALA A 48 13.65 4.44 7.13
CA ALA A 48 12.97 4.80 8.37
C ALA A 48 13.31 3.86 9.56
N HIS A 49 13.71 2.62 9.29
CA HIS A 49 14.10 1.65 10.32
C HIS A 49 15.59 1.70 10.73
N LEU A 50 16.36 2.62 10.15
CA LEU A 50 17.79 2.77 10.36
C LEU A 50 18.17 4.12 11.01
N ASP A 51 17.33 4.61 11.88
CA ASP A 51 17.56 5.81 12.69
C ASP A 51 17.80 7.07 11.83
N LEU A 52 16.72 7.53 11.17
CA LEU A 52 16.77 8.73 10.34
C LEU A 52 16.64 9.99 11.21
N THR A 53 17.38 11.03 10.84
CA THR A 53 17.17 12.39 11.37
C THR A 53 15.77 12.87 11.05
N GLU A 54 15.00 13.26 12.06
CA GLU A 54 13.60 13.67 11.93
C GLU A 54 13.43 15.08 11.39
N ASN A 55 14.42 15.95 11.63
CA ASN A 55 14.34 17.37 11.32
C ASN A 55 14.95 17.71 9.95
N LEU A 56 14.10 18.10 9.00
CA LEU A 56 14.54 18.58 7.70
C LEU A 56 15.21 19.95 7.81
N SER A 57 16.45 20.07 7.33
CA SER A 57 17.18 21.32 7.23
C SER A 57 17.81 21.48 5.84
N TRP A 58 18.50 22.59 5.61
CA TRP A 58 19.26 22.79 4.38
C TRP A 58 20.51 21.89 4.28
N SER A 59 20.90 21.20 5.34
CA SER A 59 21.99 20.22 5.32
C SER A 59 21.54 18.93 4.60
N PRO A 60 22.29 18.42 3.61
CA PRO A 60 21.98 17.17 2.94
C PRO A 60 21.80 15.96 3.89
N ALA A 61 22.49 15.97 5.02
CA ALA A 61 22.37 14.92 6.03
C ALA A 61 20.95 14.81 6.64
N SER A 62 20.20 15.92 6.63
CA SER A 62 18.82 15.95 7.14
C SER A 62 17.74 15.58 6.11
N TRP A 63 18.10 15.40 4.82
CA TRP A 63 17.11 15.13 3.77
C TRP A 63 16.44 13.77 3.90
N GLN A 64 16.99 12.91 4.71
CA GLN A 64 16.36 11.65 5.12
C GLN A 64 14.98 11.89 5.79
N ALA A 65 14.79 13.00 6.48
CA ALA A 65 13.49 13.42 7.03
C ALA A 65 12.36 13.52 5.99
N LEU A 66 12.71 13.70 4.70
CA LEU A 66 11.72 13.69 3.61
C LEU A 66 11.00 12.34 3.45
N VAL A 67 11.62 11.24 3.86
CA VAL A 67 11.03 9.90 3.77
C VAL A 67 10.36 9.47 5.07
N TYR A 68 10.50 10.20 6.17
CA TYR A 68 9.89 9.85 7.46
C TYR A 68 8.35 9.78 7.36
N GLY A 69 7.76 8.66 7.76
CA GLY A 69 6.31 8.42 7.77
C GLY A 69 5.63 8.27 6.41
N ARG A 70 6.21 8.76 5.31
CA ARG A 70 5.60 8.76 3.97
C ARG A 70 5.64 7.41 3.24
N PRO A 71 6.70 6.60 3.35
CA PRO A 71 6.81 5.31 2.67
C PRO A 71 5.73 4.31 3.08
N ALA A 72 5.37 4.24 4.36
CA ALA A 72 4.32 3.37 4.85
C ALA A 72 2.96 3.76 4.24
N VAL A 73 2.62 5.06 4.18
CA VAL A 73 1.40 5.55 3.53
C VAL A 73 1.39 5.22 2.04
N LEU A 74 2.50 5.48 1.33
CA LEU A 74 2.62 5.11 -0.09
C LEU A 74 2.38 3.62 -0.31
N PHE A 75 2.92 2.77 0.57
CA PHE A 75 2.71 1.33 0.50
C PHE A 75 1.25 0.96 0.78
N GLY A 76 0.56 1.61 1.73
CA GLY A 76 -0.87 1.44 2.01
C GLY A 76 -1.77 1.80 0.83
N VAL A 77 -1.51 2.94 0.18
CA VAL A 77 -2.21 3.33 -1.06
C VAL A 77 -1.96 2.31 -2.17
N LEU A 78 -0.71 1.85 -2.36
CA LEU A 78 -0.35 0.83 -3.36
C LEU A 78 -0.97 -0.54 -3.05
N ALA A 79 -1.20 -0.86 -1.78
CA ALA A 79 -1.96 -2.04 -1.37
C ALA A 79 -3.41 -1.95 -1.88
N GLY A 80 -4.08 -0.82 -1.71
CA GLY A 80 -5.40 -0.54 -2.27
C GLY A 80 -5.44 -0.65 -3.80
N VAL A 81 -4.46 -0.05 -4.50
CA VAL A 81 -4.30 -0.20 -5.97
C VAL A 81 -4.19 -1.68 -6.35
N SER A 82 -3.42 -2.46 -5.59
CA SER A 82 -3.22 -3.89 -5.85
C SER A 82 -4.51 -4.68 -5.70
N ILE A 83 -5.32 -4.38 -4.67
CA ILE A 83 -6.65 -4.97 -4.46
C ILE A 83 -7.58 -4.63 -5.63
N ALA A 84 -7.59 -3.38 -6.10
CA ALA A 84 -8.37 -2.97 -7.27
C ALA A 84 -8.00 -3.78 -8.51
N LEU A 85 -6.70 -3.90 -8.82
CA LEU A 85 -6.21 -4.65 -9.98
C LEU A 85 -6.51 -6.14 -9.88
N LEU A 86 -6.45 -6.74 -8.69
CA LEU A 86 -6.81 -8.14 -8.45
C LEU A 86 -8.30 -8.40 -8.64
N SER A 87 -9.14 -7.40 -8.37
CA SER A 87 -10.60 -7.47 -8.46
C SER A 87 -11.18 -6.85 -9.74
N GLY A 88 -10.37 -6.75 -10.81
CA GLY A 88 -10.83 -6.37 -12.15
C GLY A 88 -10.38 -4.99 -12.65
N GLY A 89 -9.70 -4.16 -11.84
CA GLY A 89 -9.21 -2.84 -12.24
C GLY A 89 -10.35 -1.90 -12.65
N THR A 90 -10.29 -1.34 -13.84
CA THR A 90 -11.30 -0.41 -14.39
C THR A 90 -12.70 -1.05 -14.59
N ARG A 91 -12.77 -2.38 -14.64
CA ARG A 91 -14.01 -3.15 -14.76
C ARG A 91 -14.10 -4.11 -13.57
N PRO A 92 -14.74 -3.70 -12.46
CA PRO A 92 -14.87 -4.54 -11.28
C PRO A 92 -15.47 -5.90 -11.61
N ALA A 93 -14.87 -6.96 -11.08
CA ALA A 93 -15.35 -8.33 -11.26
C ALA A 93 -16.77 -8.52 -10.71
N ILE A 94 -17.53 -9.42 -11.32
CA ILE A 94 -18.90 -9.80 -10.93
C ILE A 94 -19.03 -11.33 -10.89
N GLY A 95 -20.07 -11.84 -10.24
CA GLY A 95 -20.35 -13.28 -10.17
C GLY A 95 -19.15 -14.08 -9.65
N ASP A 96 -18.82 -15.18 -10.33
CA ASP A 96 -17.74 -16.08 -9.93
C ASP A 96 -16.35 -15.44 -9.97
N ASP A 97 -16.12 -14.47 -10.88
CA ASP A 97 -14.87 -13.73 -10.93
C ASP A 97 -14.67 -12.86 -9.68
N LEU A 98 -15.76 -12.30 -9.13
CA LEU A 98 -15.73 -11.58 -7.85
C LEU A 98 -15.43 -12.53 -6.69
N MET A 99 -16.04 -13.72 -6.67
CA MET A 99 -15.77 -14.72 -5.66
C MET A 99 -14.29 -15.14 -5.71
N ARG A 100 -13.78 -15.46 -6.89
CA ARG A 100 -12.35 -15.77 -7.09
C ARG A 100 -11.43 -14.63 -6.64
N ALA A 101 -11.79 -13.37 -6.91
CA ALA A 101 -11.02 -12.23 -6.45
C ALA A 101 -11.01 -12.12 -4.92
N ARG A 102 -12.15 -12.31 -4.26
CA ARG A 102 -12.27 -12.31 -2.80
C ARG A 102 -11.40 -13.41 -2.18
N VAL A 103 -11.48 -14.65 -2.69
CA VAL A 103 -10.65 -15.76 -2.20
C VAL A 103 -9.17 -15.46 -2.36
N ARG A 104 -8.75 -14.90 -3.51
CA ARG A 104 -7.34 -14.50 -3.71
C ARG A 104 -6.89 -13.44 -2.71
N ILE A 105 -7.72 -12.46 -2.43
CA ILE A 105 -7.41 -11.39 -1.47
C ILE A 105 -7.33 -11.96 -0.06
N MET A 106 -8.27 -12.82 0.34
CA MET A 106 -8.27 -13.46 1.66
C MET A 106 -7.04 -14.32 1.90
N VAL A 107 -6.68 -15.17 0.93
CA VAL A 107 -5.47 -16.02 1.05
C VAL A 107 -4.20 -15.16 1.14
N ARG A 108 -4.15 -14.06 0.40
CA ARG A 108 -3.02 -13.10 0.50
C ARG A 108 -3.00 -12.40 1.86
N ALA A 109 -4.16 -12.00 2.38
CA ALA A 109 -4.27 -11.43 3.72
C ALA A 109 -3.76 -12.41 4.79
N ALA A 110 -4.15 -13.69 4.71
CA ALA A 110 -3.69 -14.72 5.64
C ALA A 110 -2.16 -14.89 5.61
N TRP A 111 -1.56 -14.94 4.41
CA TRP A 111 -0.10 -15.01 4.29
C TRP A 111 0.60 -13.76 4.80
N VAL A 112 0.09 -12.58 4.48
CA VAL A 112 0.65 -11.30 4.96
C VAL A 112 0.58 -11.22 6.49
N PHE A 113 -0.53 -11.68 7.09
CA PHE A 113 -0.70 -11.76 8.53
C PHE A 113 0.32 -12.71 9.16
N LEU A 114 0.44 -13.93 8.62
CA LEU A 114 1.39 -14.94 9.12
C LEU A 114 2.85 -14.44 9.01
N ILE A 115 3.23 -13.86 7.86
CA ILE A 115 4.58 -13.32 7.67
C ILE A 115 4.81 -12.17 8.65
N GLY A 116 3.82 -11.27 8.84
CA GLY A 116 3.91 -10.19 9.80
C GLY A 116 4.17 -10.70 11.22
N GLY A 117 3.38 -11.66 11.70
CA GLY A 117 3.57 -12.26 13.01
C GLY A 117 4.91 -12.97 13.18
N LEU A 118 5.42 -13.64 12.13
CA LEU A 118 6.76 -14.25 12.17
C LEU A 118 7.88 -13.20 12.26
N LEU A 119 7.68 -12.04 11.63
CA LEU A 119 8.65 -10.95 11.72
C LEU A 119 8.63 -10.26 13.09
N GLU A 120 7.46 -10.12 13.71
CA GLU A 120 7.34 -9.60 15.08
C GLU A 120 8.04 -10.49 16.11
N LEU A 121 8.03 -11.82 15.91
CA LEU A 121 8.75 -12.77 16.78
C LEU A 121 10.28 -12.60 16.76
N LEU A 122 10.85 -11.86 15.80
CA LEU A 122 12.28 -11.54 15.79
C LEU A 122 12.66 -10.53 16.89
N GLY A 123 11.68 -9.86 17.52
CA GLY A 123 11.90 -8.91 18.60
C GLY A 123 12.73 -7.68 18.19
N THR A 124 12.65 -7.27 16.93
CA THR A 124 13.31 -6.04 16.44
C THR A 124 12.51 -4.82 16.91
N GLU A 125 13.15 -3.65 16.99
CA GLU A 125 12.46 -2.37 17.26
C GLU A 125 11.57 -1.90 16.07
N VAL A 126 11.55 -2.65 14.98
CA VAL A 126 10.75 -2.34 13.80
C VAL A 126 9.28 -2.62 14.04
N LEU A 127 8.45 -1.59 13.91
CA LEU A 127 7.00 -1.71 13.98
C LEU A 127 6.47 -2.35 12.69
N VAL A 128 6.11 -3.64 12.76
CA VAL A 128 5.71 -4.44 11.60
C VAL A 128 4.29 -4.12 11.17
N ILE A 129 4.10 -3.40 10.05
CA ILE A 129 2.78 -2.98 9.55
C ILE A 129 1.99 -4.10 8.84
N LEU A 130 2.59 -5.27 8.57
CA LEU A 130 1.96 -6.32 7.75
C LEU A 130 0.68 -6.87 8.37
N GLY A 131 0.61 -7.02 9.69
CA GLY A 131 -0.59 -7.43 10.40
C GLY A 131 -1.77 -6.51 10.13
N VAL A 132 -1.54 -5.20 10.17
CA VAL A 132 -2.52 -4.16 9.85
C VAL A 132 -2.98 -4.27 8.38
N TYR A 133 -2.07 -4.44 7.43
CA TYR A 133 -2.45 -4.61 6.03
C TYR A 133 -3.29 -5.85 5.78
N ALA A 134 -3.04 -6.94 6.49
CA ALA A 134 -3.88 -8.14 6.39
C ALA A 134 -5.34 -7.84 6.77
N VAL A 135 -5.57 -7.13 7.86
CA VAL A 135 -6.91 -6.69 8.29
C VAL A 135 -7.52 -5.73 7.27
N LEU A 136 -6.77 -4.74 6.78
CA LEU A 136 -7.23 -3.78 5.78
C LEU A 136 -7.62 -4.47 4.45
N PHE A 137 -6.95 -5.56 4.07
CA PHE A 137 -7.32 -6.36 2.89
C PHE A 137 -8.69 -7.02 3.05
N VAL A 138 -8.98 -7.56 4.25
CA VAL A 138 -10.27 -8.15 4.57
C VAL A 138 -11.36 -7.07 4.60
N LEU A 139 -11.10 -5.93 5.23
CA LEU A 139 -12.03 -4.81 5.28
C LEU A 139 -12.35 -4.22 3.89
N ALA A 140 -11.47 -4.37 2.91
CA ALA A 140 -11.70 -3.90 1.55
C ALA A 140 -12.69 -4.79 0.76
N LEU A 141 -12.95 -6.04 1.17
CA LEU A 141 -13.75 -7.01 0.42
C LEU A 141 -15.18 -6.57 0.08
N PRO A 142 -15.95 -5.91 0.97
CA PRO A 142 -17.28 -5.42 0.65
C PRO A 142 -17.27 -4.31 -0.42
N PHE A 143 -16.19 -3.58 -0.53
CA PHE A 143 -16.06 -2.37 -1.34
C PHE A 143 -15.48 -2.60 -2.74
N LEU A 144 -15.19 -3.86 -3.10
CA LEU A 144 -14.55 -4.21 -4.38
C LEU A 144 -15.33 -3.77 -5.63
N ARG A 145 -16.65 -3.51 -5.51
CA ARG A 145 -17.50 -3.07 -6.62
C ARG A 145 -17.83 -1.57 -6.59
N TRP A 146 -17.34 -0.86 -5.58
CA TRP A 146 -17.65 0.56 -5.45
C TRP A 146 -16.94 1.40 -6.51
N SER A 147 -17.63 2.47 -6.93
CA SER A 147 -17.07 3.46 -7.85
C SER A 147 -15.98 4.29 -7.15
N PRO A 148 -15.01 4.86 -7.89
CA PRO A 148 -13.99 5.72 -7.31
C PRO A 148 -14.54 6.84 -6.43
N ARG A 149 -15.64 7.46 -6.85
CA ARG A 149 -16.29 8.55 -6.09
C ARG A 149 -16.79 8.08 -4.73
N ARG A 150 -17.45 6.93 -4.63
CA ARG A 150 -17.95 6.38 -3.36
C ARG A 150 -16.79 5.99 -2.43
N LEU A 151 -15.72 5.41 -2.99
CA LEU A 151 -14.51 5.06 -2.23
C LEU A 151 -13.83 6.31 -1.66
N LEU A 152 -13.69 7.37 -2.45
CA LEU A 152 -13.09 8.63 -2.01
C LEU A 152 -13.97 9.36 -0.99
N LEU A 153 -15.31 9.33 -1.12
CA LEU A 153 -16.21 9.89 -0.12
C LEU A 153 -16.10 9.15 1.22
N LEU A 154 -16.02 7.81 1.19
CA LEU A 154 -15.78 7.04 2.42
C LEU A 154 -14.41 7.33 3.01
N ALA A 155 -13.36 7.40 2.19
CA ALA A 155 -12.02 7.75 2.64
C ALA A 155 -11.96 9.15 3.28
N ALA A 156 -12.62 10.14 2.69
CA ALA A 156 -12.73 11.49 3.23
C ALA A 156 -13.52 11.52 4.55
N GLY A 157 -14.65 10.79 4.62
CA GLY A 157 -15.41 10.64 5.87
C GLY A 157 -14.57 10.02 6.99
N LEU A 158 -13.82 8.96 6.68
CA LEU A 158 -12.90 8.35 7.63
C LEU A 158 -11.77 9.32 8.04
N ALA A 159 -11.20 10.07 7.10
CA ALA A 159 -10.13 11.02 7.41
C ALA A 159 -10.59 12.13 8.39
N VAL A 160 -11.88 12.48 8.38
CA VAL A 160 -12.45 13.49 9.29
C VAL A 160 -12.92 12.87 10.60
N VAL A 161 -13.59 11.71 10.55
CA VAL A 161 -14.27 11.11 11.71
C VAL A 161 -13.36 10.18 12.50
N ALA A 162 -12.49 9.42 11.83
CA ALA A 162 -11.68 8.41 12.50
C ALA A 162 -10.64 9.00 13.49
N PRO A 163 -9.94 10.10 13.21
CA PRO A 163 -9.00 10.69 14.19
C PRO A 163 -9.65 11.08 15.52
N PRO A 164 -10.70 11.91 15.56
CA PRO A 164 -11.35 12.24 16.83
C PRO A 164 -12.02 11.02 17.49
N ALA A 165 -12.59 10.11 16.69
CA ALA A 165 -13.17 8.88 17.24
C ALA A 165 -12.09 7.98 17.86
N SER A 166 -10.92 7.86 17.23
CA SER A 166 -9.79 7.10 17.76
C SER A 166 -9.34 7.66 19.12
N LEU A 167 -9.18 8.99 19.22
CA LEU A 167 -8.83 9.64 20.48
C LEU A 167 -9.87 9.39 21.59
N LEU A 168 -11.16 9.57 21.30
CA LEU A 168 -12.24 9.32 22.27
C LEU A 168 -12.29 7.86 22.75
N LEU A 169 -12.28 6.94 21.79
CA LEU A 169 -12.36 5.50 22.09
C LEU A 169 -11.14 4.99 22.84
N SER A 170 -9.97 5.58 22.57
CA SER A 170 -8.75 5.26 23.28
C SER A 170 -8.82 5.66 24.75
N GLN A 171 -9.32 6.85 25.04
CA GLN A 171 -9.53 7.28 26.44
C GLN A 171 -10.53 6.37 27.18
N VAL A 172 -11.62 5.99 26.50
CA VAL A 172 -12.58 5.04 27.08
C VAL A 172 -11.92 3.68 27.33
N ALA A 173 -11.05 3.20 26.45
CA ALA A 173 -10.35 1.93 26.60
C ALA A 173 -9.38 1.97 27.80
N VAL A 174 -8.64 3.07 27.98
CA VAL A 174 -7.77 3.29 29.16
C VAL A 174 -8.58 3.32 30.44
N MET A 175 -9.66 4.13 30.50
CA MET A 175 -10.52 4.24 31.69
C MET A 175 -11.19 2.92 32.07
N ALA A 176 -11.45 2.05 31.09
CA ALA A 176 -12.05 0.74 31.29
C ALA A 176 -11.01 -0.37 31.55
N GLU A 177 -9.72 -0.04 31.66
CA GLU A 177 -8.60 -1.00 31.76
C GLU A 177 -8.64 -2.06 30.63
N ALA A 178 -9.21 -1.68 29.47
CA ALA A 178 -9.45 -2.56 28.33
C ALA A 178 -8.36 -2.45 27.25
N GLU A 179 -7.11 -2.22 27.65
CA GLU A 179 -5.95 -2.22 26.76
C GLU A 179 -5.65 -3.62 26.27
N THR A 180 -6.22 -3.97 25.14
CA THR A 180 -6.04 -5.27 24.51
C THR A 180 -5.24 -5.12 23.21
N ALA A 181 -4.63 -6.22 22.74
CA ALA A 181 -4.01 -6.27 21.42
C ALA A 181 -4.96 -5.83 20.29
N PHE A 182 -6.28 -6.08 20.46
CA PHE A 182 -7.30 -5.62 19.53
C PHE A 182 -7.47 -4.09 19.59
N ALA A 183 -7.52 -3.49 20.77
CA ALA A 183 -7.59 -2.02 20.92
C ALA A 183 -6.35 -1.36 20.31
N SER A 184 -5.17 -1.91 20.56
CA SER A 184 -3.92 -1.45 19.95
C SER A 184 -3.98 -1.52 18.41
N LEU A 185 -4.42 -2.64 17.84
CA LEU A 185 -4.53 -2.79 16.40
C LEU A 185 -5.52 -1.79 15.77
N VAL A 186 -6.64 -1.52 16.41
CA VAL A 186 -7.74 -0.74 15.81
C VAL A 186 -7.63 0.74 16.11
N LEU A 187 -7.23 1.13 17.34
CA LEU A 187 -7.36 2.50 17.87
C LEU A 187 -6.03 3.16 18.20
N THR A 188 -5.10 2.44 18.88
CA THR A 188 -4.03 3.08 19.67
C THR A 188 -2.62 2.73 19.22
N GLY A 189 -2.42 1.68 18.44
CA GLY A 189 -1.08 1.26 17.99
C GLY A 189 -0.48 2.21 16.95
N ALA A 190 0.74 1.93 16.54
CA ALA A 190 1.48 2.72 15.56
C ALA A 190 0.76 2.88 14.20
N TYR A 191 -0.10 1.94 13.86
CA TYR A 191 -0.84 1.90 12.60
C TYR A 191 -2.32 1.57 12.81
N PRO A 192 -3.12 2.41 13.49
CA PRO A 192 -4.52 2.13 13.78
C PRO A 192 -5.33 1.87 12.52
N VAL A 193 -5.96 0.68 12.45
CA VAL A 193 -6.76 0.26 11.29
C VAL A 193 -7.83 1.30 10.95
N LEU A 194 -8.40 1.94 11.97
CA LEU A 194 -9.55 2.85 11.84
C LEU A 194 -9.28 3.98 10.83
N TRP A 195 -8.14 4.65 10.87
CA TRP A 195 -7.81 5.72 9.93
C TRP A 195 -6.83 5.29 8.83
N TRP A 196 -6.03 4.22 9.02
CA TRP A 196 -5.21 3.65 7.95
C TRP A 196 -6.05 3.11 6.79
N TRP A 197 -7.28 2.71 7.07
CA TRP A 197 -8.21 2.24 6.04
C TRP A 197 -8.48 3.29 4.96
N ALA A 198 -8.47 4.59 5.30
CA ALA A 198 -8.62 5.68 4.32
C ALA A 198 -7.59 5.58 3.19
N PHE A 199 -6.32 5.26 3.50
CA PHE A 199 -5.26 5.13 2.49
C PHE A 199 -5.53 3.97 1.52
N VAL A 200 -5.98 2.84 2.03
CA VAL A 200 -6.34 1.67 1.19
C VAL A 200 -7.52 1.99 0.29
N LEU A 201 -8.52 2.72 0.78
CA LEU A 201 -9.67 3.16 -0.03
C LEU A 201 -9.27 4.15 -1.13
N VAL A 202 -8.39 5.10 -0.85
CA VAL A 202 -7.79 5.99 -1.87
C VAL A 202 -7.09 5.15 -2.93
N GLY A 203 -6.27 4.19 -2.53
CA GLY A 203 -5.59 3.29 -3.45
C GLY A 203 -6.56 2.44 -4.27
N LEU A 204 -7.61 1.91 -3.65
CA LEU A 204 -8.66 1.16 -4.33
C LEU A 204 -9.36 2.03 -5.40
N ALA A 205 -9.62 3.32 -5.09
CA ALA A 205 -10.17 4.28 -6.03
C ALA A 205 -9.23 4.56 -7.21
N ILE A 206 -7.94 4.80 -6.94
CA ILE A 206 -6.91 5.00 -7.97
C ILE A 206 -6.83 3.80 -8.90
N GLY A 207 -6.82 2.58 -8.37
CA GLY A 207 -6.74 1.36 -9.16
C GLY A 207 -8.00 1.05 -10.00
N ARG A 208 -9.09 1.79 -9.83
CA ARG A 208 -10.28 1.78 -10.68
C ARG A 208 -10.17 2.70 -11.90
N LEU A 209 -9.14 3.54 -11.96
CA LEU A 209 -8.88 4.44 -13.08
C LEU A 209 -8.01 3.77 -14.13
N ASP A 210 -8.06 4.27 -15.35
CA ASP A 210 -7.16 3.83 -16.43
C ASP A 210 -5.77 4.48 -16.24
N LEU A 211 -4.89 3.77 -15.54
CA LEU A 211 -3.53 4.24 -15.25
C LEU A 211 -2.62 4.30 -16.49
N SER A 212 -3.07 3.82 -17.66
CA SER A 212 -2.34 3.97 -18.93
C SER A 212 -2.58 5.32 -19.58
N ALA A 213 -3.72 5.96 -19.30
CA ALA A 213 -4.13 7.22 -19.90
C ALA A 213 -3.31 8.40 -19.33
N ARG A 214 -2.63 9.16 -20.20
CA ARG A 214 -1.84 10.34 -19.79
C ARG A 214 -2.66 11.38 -19.02
N ARG A 215 -3.92 11.60 -19.42
CA ARG A 215 -4.83 12.54 -18.72
C ARG A 215 -5.12 12.10 -17.29
N VAL A 216 -5.28 10.81 -17.05
CA VAL A 216 -5.49 10.25 -15.70
C VAL A 216 -4.24 10.44 -14.84
N ARG A 217 -3.04 10.19 -15.38
CA ARG A 217 -1.78 10.40 -14.67
C ARG A 217 -1.57 11.88 -14.32
N ALA A 218 -1.81 12.80 -15.27
CA ALA A 218 -1.73 14.23 -15.03
C ALA A 218 -2.75 14.68 -13.95
N PHE A 219 -3.99 14.20 -14.04
CA PHE A 219 -5.01 14.46 -13.02
C PHE A 219 -4.59 13.96 -11.64
N LEU A 220 -4.11 12.71 -11.53
CA LEU A 220 -3.65 12.15 -10.25
C LEU A 220 -2.46 12.94 -9.67
N PHE A 221 -1.53 13.37 -10.52
CA PHE A 221 -0.40 14.18 -10.08
C PHE A 221 -0.86 15.53 -9.53
N LEU A 222 -1.67 16.27 -10.29
CA LEU A 222 -2.15 17.59 -9.90
C LEU A 222 -3.09 17.53 -8.69
N ALA A 223 -4.04 16.60 -8.69
CA ALA A 223 -4.96 16.41 -7.55
C ALA A 223 -4.22 15.95 -6.30
N GLY A 224 -3.25 15.05 -6.44
CA GLY A 224 -2.40 14.61 -5.34
C GLY A 224 -1.53 15.74 -4.78
N ALA A 225 -0.90 16.52 -5.64
CA ALA A 225 -0.11 17.69 -5.23
C ALA A 225 -0.98 18.74 -4.55
N ALA A 226 -2.16 19.04 -5.10
CA ALA A 226 -3.10 19.98 -4.49
C ALA A 226 -3.57 19.51 -3.11
N ALA A 227 -3.90 18.22 -2.96
CA ALA A 227 -4.27 17.64 -1.67
C ALA A 227 -3.11 17.68 -0.66
N ALA A 228 -1.87 17.42 -1.10
CA ALA A 228 -0.69 17.51 -0.26
C ALA A 228 -0.48 18.96 0.24
N VAL A 229 -0.50 19.93 -0.67
CA VAL A 229 -0.36 21.36 -0.31
C VAL A 229 -1.49 21.79 0.62
N ALA A 230 -2.74 21.46 0.31
CA ALA A 230 -3.89 21.78 1.15
C ALA A 230 -3.77 21.16 2.55
N GLY A 231 -3.40 19.87 2.63
CA GLY A 231 -3.24 19.17 3.90
C GLY A 231 -2.16 19.80 4.79
N TYR A 232 -0.98 20.08 4.23
CA TYR A 232 0.09 20.74 4.99
C TYR A 232 -0.25 22.20 5.35
N ALA A 233 -0.86 22.96 4.44
CA ALA A 233 -1.25 24.36 4.71
C ALA A 233 -2.34 24.45 5.76
N LEU A 234 -3.38 23.62 5.67
CA LEU A 234 -4.45 23.56 6.68
C LEU A 234 -3.94 23.01 8.00
N GLY A 235 -3.02 22.02 7.98
CA GLY A 235 -2.35 21.53 9.18
C GLY A 235 -1.57 22.64 9.88
N TRP A 236 -0.75 23.37 9.13
CA TRP A 236 -0.03 24.52 9.67
C TRP A 236 -0.99 25.60 10.23
N LEU A 237 -2.04 25.95 9.48
CA LEU A 237 -3.03 26.93 9.93
C LEU A 237 -3.75 26.44 11.19
N SER A 238 -4.09 25.17 11.29
CA SER A 238 -4.74 24.60 12.47
C SER A 238 -3.86 24.67 13.72
N THR A 239 -2.54 24.49 13.60
CA THR A 239 -1.62 24.69 14.73
C THR A 239 -1.58 26.12 15.20
N GLN A 240 -1.62 27.10 14.27
CA GLN A 240 -1.65 28.52 14.63
C GLN A 240 -2.95 28.93 15.35
N LEU A 241 -4.07 28.30 15.00
CA LEU A 241 -5.39 28.66 15.53
C LEU A 241 -5.77 27.90 16.80
N LEU A 242 -5.38 26.63 16.90
CA LEU A 242 -5.85 25.71 17.94
C LEU A 242 -4.79 25.36 18.98
N ALA A 243 -3.50 25.47 18.64
CA ALA A 243 -2.42 25.05 19.51
C ALA A 243 -1.78 26.23 20.29
N ASN A 244 -2.48 27.37 20.49
CA ASN A 244 -1.96 28.50 21.19
C ASN A 244 -1.47 28.15 22.61
N GLY A 245 -0.18 27.83 22.75
CA GLY A 245 0.48 27.45 23.99
C GLY A 245 0.37 25.99 24.40
N VAL A 246 -0.30 25.15 23.63
CA VAL A 246 -0.37 23.70 23.83
C VAL A 246 0.75 23.03 23.03
N ALA A 247 1.54 22.19 23.68
CA ALA A 247 2.54 21.37 23.00
C ALA A 247 1.83 20.36 22.08
N VAL A 248 1.93 20.56 20.77
CA VAL A 248 1.58 19.52 19.81
C VAL A 248 2.68 18.47 19.88
N PRO A 249 2.37 17.17 20.08
CA PRO A 249 3.39 16.14 20.21
C PRO A 249 4.35 16.15 19.04
N GLU A 250 5.65 16.13 19.31
CA GLU A 250 6.69 15.96 18.31
C GLU A 250 6.56 14.55 17.66
N PRO A 251 6.97 14.36 16.40
CA PRO A 251 6.86 13.06 15.70
C PRO A 251 7.52 11.89 16.43
N ALA A 252 8.67 12.11 17.06
CA ALA A 252 9.38 11.11 17.86
C ALA A 252 8.56 10.67 19.09
N ASP A 253 7.85 11.62 19.68
CA ASP A 253 7.01 11.38 20.84
C ASP A 253 5.64 10.78 20.47
N ALA A 254 5.22 10.88 19.20
CA ALA A 254 3.93 10.37 18.74
C ALA A 254 3.82 8.84 18.80
N TYR A 255 4.94 8.12 18.77
CA TYR A 255 4.97 6.65 18.95
C TYR A 255 4.99 6.25 20.42
N GLU A 256 5.73 6.98 21.25
CA GLU A 256 5.85 6.71 22.69
C GLU A 256 4.77 7.38 23.52
N ARG A 257 4.23 8.49 23.00
CA ARG A 257 3.24 9.35 23.67
C ARG A 257 2.10 9.68 22.73
N MET A 258 1.33 8.68 22.29
CA MET A 258 -0.03 9.00 21.90
C MET A 258 -0.67 9.64 23.10
N PRO A 259 -1.16 10.90 23.02
CA PRO A 259 -1.76 11.57 24.15
C PRO A 259 -2.90 10.71 24.70
N GLY A 260 -2.89 10.44 25.98
CA GLY A 260 -3.95 9.70 26.65
C GLY A 260 -3.55 8.33 27.19
N TRP A 261 -2.29 7.93 27.08
CA TRP A 261 -1.89 6.58 27.50
C TRP A 261 -1.21 6.50 28.87
N THR A 262 -1.08 7.61 29.58
CA THR A 262 -0.67 7.58 30.99
C THR A 262 -1.86 7.94 31.87
N GLU A 263 -1.94 7.35 33.08
CA GLU A 263 -2.97 7.69 34.06
C GLU A 263 -3.03 9.21 34.33
N GLU A 264 -1.89 9.91 34.22
CA GLU A 264 -1.79 11.37 34.39
C GLU A 264 -2.42 12.18 33.25
N SER A 265 -2.54 11.60 32.04
CA SER A 265 -3.13 12.29 30.87
C SER A 265 -4.63 11.99 30.69
N ILE A 266 -5.21 11.10 31.52
CA ILE A 266 -6.64 10.83 31.53
C ILE A 266 -7.38 12.11 31.97
N GLY A 267 -8.18 12.69 31.07
CA GLY A 267 -8.93 13.92 31.30
C GLY A 267 -8.28 15.18 30.78
N GLN A 268 -7.05 15.14 30.24
CA GLN A 268 -6.39 16.27 29.58
C GLN A 268 -6.63 16.26 28.07
N TRP A 269 -7.86 15.95 27.64
CA TRP A 269 -8.25 16.02 26.25
C TRP A 269 -8.07 17.43 25.70
N GLU A 270 -7.29 17.53 24.61
CA GLU A 270 -7.14 18.78 23.90
C GLU A 270 -7.39 18.60 22.40
N TRP A 271 -8.32 19.38 21.87
CA TRP A 271 -8.59 19.43 20.42
C TRP A 271 -7.36 19.83 19.61
N ALA A 272 -6.39 20.48 20.24
CA ALA A 272 -5.10 20.82 19.66
C ALA A 272 -4.35 19.58 19.12
N TRP A 273 -4.58 18.40 19.68
CA TRP A 273 -3.97 17.15 19.21
C TRP A 273 -4.45 16.72 17.83
N LEU A 274 -5.60 17.22 17.36
CA LEU A 274 -6.07 17.02 16.00
C LEU A 274 -5.53 18.07 15.02
N SER A 275 -4.67 18.99 15.49
CA SER A 275 -4.03 20.00 14.67
C SER A 275 -2.70 19.49 14.09
N GLY A 276 -2.20 20.22 13.07
CA GLY A 276 -0.93 19.88 12.43
C GLY A 276 -1.02 18.77 11.40
N ALA A 277 0.10 18.55 10.72
CA ALA A 277 0.24 17.52 9.69
C ALA A 277 1.61 16.79 9.80
N GLN A 278 2.10 16.64 11.03
CA GLN A 278 3.33 15.90 11.31
C GLN A 278 3.13 14.41 11.00
N PRO A 279 4.19 13.69 10.62
CA PRO A 279 4.11 12.26 10.35
C PRO A 279 3.55 11.48 11.54
N HIS A 280 2.74 10.47 11.25
CA HIS A 280 2.16 9.53 12.22
C HIS A 280 1.15 10.11 13.22
N THR A 281 0.86 11.40 13.20
CA THR A 281 -0.10 12.04 14.15
C THR A 281 -1.54 11.57 13.96
N GLY A 282 -1.88 10.96 12.82
CA GLY A 282 -3.25 10.52 12.51
C GLY A 282 -4.26 11.67 12.34
N THR A 283 -3.83 12.94 12.29
CA THR A 283 -4.73 14.07 12.12
C THR A 283 -5.40 14.07 10.75
N PRO A 284 -6.60 14.69 10.59
CA PRO A 284 -7.24 14.82 9.29
C PRO A 284 -6.34 15.48 8.24
N PHE A 285 -5.53 16.44 8.66
CA PHE A 285 -4.62 17.18 7.79
C PHE A 285 -3.45 16.32 7.32
N TRP A 286 -2.86 15.53 8.23
CA TRP A 286 -1.82 14.58 7.89
C TRP A 286 -2.34 13.49 6.96
N LEU A 287 -3.55 12.96 7.19
CA LEU A 287 -4.17 11.96 6.32
C LEU A 287 -4.36 12.51 4.89
N LEU A 288 -4.86 13.75 4.76
CA LEU A 288 -5.04 14.41 3.47
C LEU A 288 -3.68 14.66 2.78
N ALA A 289 -2.72 15.24 3.50
CA ALA A 289 -1.39 15.55 2.98
C ALA A 289 -0.67 14.29 2.50
N SER A 290 -0.65 13.25 3.33
CA SER A 290 0.07 12.00 3.03
C SER A 290 -0.57 11.21 1.90
N ALA A 291 -1.92 11.13 1.83
CA ALA A 291 -2.64 10.54 0.71
C ALA A 291 -2.36 11.32 -0.59
N GLY A 292 -2.29 12.64 -0.50
CA GLY A 292 -1.94 13.52 -1.61
C GLY A 292 -0.53 13.25 -2.15
N VAL A 293 0.47 13.23 -1.27
CA VAL A 293 1.87 12.90 -1.63
C VAL A 293 1.94 11.51 -2.26
N ALA A 294 1.34 10.48 -1.65
CA ALA A 294 1.36 9.13 -2.18
C ALA A 294 0.73 9.06 -3.59
N THR A 295 -0.38 9.76 -3.81
CA THR A 295 -1.06 9.82 -5.12
C THR A 295 -0.18 10.49 -6.17
N ALA A 296 0.45 11.63 -5.85
CA ALA A 296 1.35 12.34 -6.73
C ALA A 296 2.60 11.51 -7.08
N VAL A 297 3.20 10.84 -6.09
CA VAL A 297 4.35 9.94 -6.28
C VAL A 297 3.98 8.76 -7.18
N ILE A 298 2.83 8.12 -7.00
CA ILE A 298 2.36 7.04 -7.88
C ILE A 298 2.25 7.55 -9.32
N ALA A 299 1.63 8.72 -9.52
CA ALA A 299 1.48 9.30 -10.85
C ALA A 299 2.83 9.63 -11.50
N ALA A 300 3.76 10.22 -10.75
CA ALA A 300 5.13 10.49 -11.21
C ALA A 300 5.88 9.20 -11.58
N CYS A 301 5.76 8.14 -10.76
CA CYS A 301 6.37 6.84 -11.04
C CYS A 301 5.81 6.18 -12.32
N LEU A 302 4.50 6.34 -12.60
CA LEU A 302 3.89 5.84 -13.84
C LEU A 302 4.48 6.54 -15.07
N VAL A 303 4.76 7.83 -14.98
CA VAL A 303 5.38 8.60 -16.07
C VAL A 303 6.88 8.27 -16.18
N ALA A 304 7.60 8.25 -15.06
CA ALA A 304 9.05 8.01 -15.05
C ALA A 304 9.41 6.61 -15.57
N ALA A 305 8.64 5.58 -15.21
CA ALA A 305 8.90 4.22 -15.67
C ALA A 305 8.69 4.05 -17.18
N ASP A 306 7.75 4.79 -17.78
CA ASP A 306 7.56 4.78 -19.23
C ASP A 306 8.61 5.62 -19.95
N ALA A 307 9.02 6.78 -19.37
CA ALA A 307 10.00 7.67 -19.98
C ALA A 307 11.44 7.12 -19.90
N SER A 308 11.79 6.45 -18.81
CA SER A 308 13.17 6.00 -18.55
C SER A 308 13.19 4.60 -17.94
N PRO A 309 12.74 3.54 -18.67
CA PRO A 309 12.58 2.20 -18.13
C PRO A 309 13.89 1.58 -17.64
N ARG A 310 15.03 1.92 -18.26
CA ARG A 310 16.34 1.41 -17.84
C ARG A 310 16.79 2.01 -16.52
N LEU A 311 16.61 3.32 -16.36
CA LEU A 311 17.00 4.04 -15.13
C LEU A 311 16.14 3.63 -13.93
N THR A 312 14.85 3.41 -14.14
CA THR A 312 13.90 3.02 -13.08
C THR A 312 13.93 1.53 -12.77
N TYR A 313 14.52 0.70 -13.62
CA TYR A 313 14.56 -0.77 -13.50
C TYR A 313 15.11 -1.27 -12.14
N PRO A 314 16.22 -0.72 -11.58
CA PRO A 314 16.76 -1.21 -10.30
C PRO A 314 15.75 -1.06 -9.16
N VAL A 315 15.17 0.13 -8.98
CA VAL A 315 14.17 0.41 -7.95
C VAL A 315 12.87 -0.35 -8.21
N ALA A 316 12.42 -0.43 -9.47
CA ALA A 316 11.26 -1.24 -9.84
C ALA A 316 11.49 -2.74 -9.61
N SER A 317 12.74 -3.20 -9.58
CA SER A 317 13.07 -4.59 -9.24
C SER A 317 12.83 -4.88 -7.76
N VAL A 318 13.17 -3.95 -6.86
CA VAL A 318 12.84 -4.03 -5.43
C VAL A 318 11.31 -4.08 -5.26
N GLY A 319 10.58 -3.17 -5.88
CA GLY A 319 9.12 -3.14 -5.80
C GLY A 319 8.41 -4.33 -6.45
N ALA A 320 9.08 -4.99 -7.38
CA ALA A 320 8.60 -6.24 -8.00
C ALA A 320 8.58 -7.42 -7.03
N MET A 321 9.39 -7.35 -5.96
CA MET A 321 9.47 -8.30 -4.87
C MET A 321 9.38 -7.59 -3.51
N ALA A 322 8.44 -6.64 -3.40
CA ALA A 322 8.31 -5.75 -2.27
C ALA A 322 8.16 -6.46 -0.92
N LEU A 323 7.35 -7.53 -0.86
CA LEU A 323 7.17 -8.32 0.36
C LEU A 323 8.45 -9.07 0.74
N THR A 324 9.13 -9.66 -0.25
CA THR A 324 10.42 -10.34 -0.03
C THR A 324 11.47 -9.35 0.48
N ALA A 325 11.61 -8.20 -0.19
CA ALA A 325 12.59 -7.18 0.20
C ALA A 325 12.28 -6.58 1.58
N TYR A 326 11.00 -6.32 1.88
CA TYR A 326 10.55 -5.85 3.19
C TYR A 326 10.83 -6.89 4.29
N SER A 327 10.48 -8.16 4.07
CA SER A 327 10.73 -9.20 5.08
C SER A 327 12.22 -9.45 5.28
N LEU A 328 12.99 -9.46 4.20
CA LEU A 328 14.43 -9.72 4.28
C LEU A 328 15.18 -8.65 5.08
N HIS A 329 14.85 -7.35 4.90
CA HIS A 329 15.56 -6.31 5.64
C HIS A 329 15.29 -6.38 7.15
N ILE A 330 14.05 -6.73 7.56
CA ILE A 330 13.74 -6.91 8.99
C ILE A 330 14.48 -8.13 9.56
N VAL A 331 14.55 -9.23 8.80
CA VAL A 331 15.37 -10.40 9.21
C VAL A 331 16.84 -10.02 9.35
N VAL A 332 17.38 -9.23 8.43
CA VAL A 332 18.77 -8.76 8.52
C VAL A 332 18.96 -7.87 9.74
N LEU A 333 18.04 -6.96 10.04
CA LEU A 333 18.10 -6.11 11.24
C LEU A 333 18.01 -6.93 12.52
N GLY A 334 17.19 -7.99 12.56
CA GLY A 334 17.09 -8.88 13.72
C GLY A 334 18.33 -9.73 13.95
N LEU A 335 19.02 -10.14 12.88
CA LEU A 335 20.25 -10.94 12.98
C LEU A 335 21.50 -10.08 13.19
N PHE A 336 21.48 -8.87 12.68
CA PHE A 336 22.61 -7.92 12.69
C PHE A 336 22.10 -6.53 13.09
N PRO A 337 21.71 -6.33 14.36
CA PRO A 337 21.23 -5.03 14.82
C PRO A 337 22.35 -3.99 14.67
N PRO A 338 22.00 -2.78 14.17
CA PRO A 338 23.00 -1.72 14.02
C PRO A 338 23.53 -1.29 15.39
N ASP A 339 24.84 -1.27 15.53
CA ASP A 339 25.54 -0.85 16.75
C ASP A 339 25.98 0.62 16.73
N GLY A 340 25.54 1.38 15.73
CA GLY A 340 25.95 2.77 15.52
C GLY A 340 27.33 2.96 14.87
N SER A 341 28.13 1.89 14.71
CA SER A 341 29.52 1.97 14.20
C SER A 341 29.62 2.52 12.77
N PHE A 342 28.57 2.32 11.96
CA PHE A 342 28.56 2.71 10.55
C PHE A 342 27.87 4.07 10.29
N GLY A 343 27.22 4.66 11.29
CA GLY A 343 26.50 5.93 11.13
C GLY A 343 25.58 5.92 9.88
N GLY A 344 25.51 7.04 9.17
CA GLY A 344 24.68 7.16 7.95
C GLY A 344 25.10 6.24 6.78
N LEU A 345 26.27 5.59 6.82
CA LEU A 345 26.71 4.65 5.79
C LEU A 345 25.85 3.38 5.78
N ILE A 346 25.36 2.94 6.93
CA ILE A 346 24.53 1.74 7.04
C ILE A 346 23.29 1.82 6.16
N TRP A 347 22.64 2.98 6.10
CA TRP A 347 21.49 3.23 5.24
C TRP A 347 21.80 3.02 3.76
N VAL A 348 22.93 3.57 3.29
CA VAL A 348 23.39 3.41 1.91
C VAL A 348 23.68 1.95 1.59
N LEU A 349 24.31 1.21 2.51
CA LEU A 349 24.60 -0.22 2.35
C LEU A 349 23.33 -1.07 2.27
N PHE A 350 22.33 -0.80 3.12
CA PHE A 350 21.04 -1.50 3.07
C PHE A 350 20.29 -1.24 1.75
N ILE A 351 20.22 0.02 1.30
CA ILE A 351 19.59 0.37 0.03
C ILE A 351 20.32 -0.28 -1.15
N ALA A 352 21.64 -0.15 -1.20
CA ALA A 352 22.45 -0.75 -2.26
C ALA A 352 22.31 -2.28 -2.26
N GLY A 353 22.38 -2.91 -1.09
CA GLY A 353 22.20 -4.35 -0.92
C GLY A 353 20.81 -4.82 -1.38
N ALA A 354 19.75 -4.11 -1.01
CA ALA A 354 18.38 -4.41 -1.45
C ALA A 354 18.23 -4.30 -2.98
N ILE A 355 18.82 -3.28 -3.59
CA ILE A 355 18.79 -3.09 -5.05
C ILE A 355 19.59 -4.20 -5.76
N VAL A 356 20.81 -4.46 -5.32
CA VAL A 356 21.68 -5.50 -5.91
C VAL A 356 20.99 -6.87 -5.80
N PHE A 357 20.50 -7.21 -4.60
CA PHE A 357 19.75 -8.44 -4.39
C PHE A 357 18.54 -8.55 -5.34
N ALA A 358 17.69 -7.51 -5.39
CA ALA A 358 16.48 -7.53 -6.19
C ALA A 358 16.75 -7.62 -7.70
N VAL A 359 17.75 -6.90 -8.20
CA VAL A 359 18.15 -6.94 -9.62
C VAL A 359 18.71 -8.31 -9.97
N THR A 360 19.64 -8.82 -9.18
CA THR A 360 20.27 -10.13 -9.41
C THR A 360 19.23 -11.24 -9.35
N TRP A 361 18.39 -11.26 -8.32
CA TRP A 361 17.32 -12.25 -8.19
C TRP A 361 16.36 -12.22 -9.37
N ARG A 362 15.96 -11.01 -9.80
CA ARG A 362 15.02 -10.85 -10.91
C ARG A 362 15.60 -11.30 -12.24
N LEU A 363 16.89 -11.11 -12.46
CA LEU A 363 17.59 -11.56 -13.68
C LEU A 363 17.78 -13.07 -13.69
N LEU A 364 18.15 -13.68 -12.57
CA LEU A 364 18.49 -15.11 -12.50
C LEU A 364 17.28 -16.01 -12.24
N VAL A 365 16.35 -15.56 -11.38
CA VAL A 365 15.27 -16.39 -10.83
C VAL A 365 13.88 -15.87 -11.21
N GLY A 366 13.72 -14.56 -11.38
CA GLY A 366 12.49 -13.89 -11.79
C GLY A 366 11.69 -13.32 -10.62
N ARG A 367 10.50 -13.88 -10.31
CA ARG A 367 9.65 -13.35 -9.21
C ARG A 367 10.25 -13.66 -7.85
N GLY A 368 10.05 -12.76 -6.88
CA GLY A 368 10.45 -12.97 -5.50
C GLY A 368 9.81 -14.22 -4.87
N PRO A 369 10.47 -14.86 -3.89
CA PRO A 369 9.99 -16.10 -3.29
C PRO A 369 8.63 -15.93 -2.60
N LEU A 370 8.43 -14.88 -1.79
CA LEU A 370 7.16 -14.63 -1.12
C LEU A 370 6.06 -14.25 -2.10
N GLU A 371 6.37 -13.47 -3.14
CA GLU A 371 5.43 -13.16 -4.22
C GLU A 371 5.00 -14.39 -5.03
N ARG A 372 5.90 -15.37 -5.21
CA ARG A 372 5.55 -16.66 -5.81
C ARG A 372 4.59 -17.44 -4.91
N LEU A 373 4.91 -17.55 -3.62
CA LEU A 373 4.09 -18.23 -2.63
C LEU A 373 2.68 -17.65 -2.60
N LEU A 374 2.55 -16.31 -2.49
CA LEU A 374 1.25 -15.63 -2.48
C LEU A 374 0.48 -15.86 -3.79
N THR A 375 1.17 -15.83 -4.92
CA THR A 375 0.51 -15.98 -6.22
C THR A 375 0.07 -17.43 -6.43
N TRP A 376 0.91 -18.40 -6.10
CA TRP A 376 0.63 -19.82 -6.25
C TRP A 376 -0.55 -20.24 -5.34
N SER A 377 -0.46 -19.96 -4.04
CA SER A 377 -1.47 -20.34 -3.05
C SER A 377 -2.82 -19.68 -3.33
N SER A 378 -2.84 -18.36 -3.59
CA SER A 378 -4.09 -17.63 -3.86
C SER A 378 -4.76 -18.08 -5.17
N ASN A 379 -4.00 -18.42 -6.22
CA ASN A 379 -4.57 -18.95 -7.46
C ASN A 379 -5.07 -20.39 -7.30
N ARG A 380 -4.37 -21.22 -6.51
CA ARG A 380 -4.81 -22.59 -6.21
C ARG A 380 -6.12 -22.58 -5.44
N ALA A 381 -6.22 -21.76 -4.39
CA ALA A 381 -7.44 -21.63 -3.61
C ALA A 381 -8.63 -21.13 -4.44
N ALA A 382 -8.41 -20.14 -5.32
CA ALA A 382 -9.45 -19.62 -6.20
C ALA A 382 -9.98 -20.66 -7.22
N ARG A 383 -9.15 -21.63 -7.63
CA ARG A 383 -9.58 -22.74 -8.52
C ARG A 383 -10.36 -23.81 -7.76
N LEU A 384 -10.10 -24.01 -6.49
CA LEU A 384 -10.82 -24.97 -5.67
C LEU A 384 -12.24 -24.49 -5.35
N SER A 385 -12.44 -23.16 -5.22
CA SER A 385 -13.78 -22.58 -5.03
C SER A 385 -14.74 -22.84 -6.21
N ASP A 386 -14.22 -23.10 -7.43
CA ASP A 386 -15.03 -23.43 -8.59
C ASP A 386 -15.53 -24.90 -8.58
N ARG A 387 -14.96 -25.75 -7.75
CA ARG A 387 -15.27 -27.18 -7.70
C ARG A 387 -16.25 -27.60 -6.61
N THR A 388 -16.62 -26.69 -5.74
CA THR A 388 -17.62 -26.95 -4.70
C THR A 388 -19.00 -26.84 -5.32
N PRO A 389 -19.79 -27.95 -5.48
CA PRO A 389 -21.16 -27.86 -5.97
C PRO A 389 -21.96 -27.00 -5.00
N ALA A 390 -22.88 -26.18 -5.52
CA ALA A 390 -23.88 -25.54 -4.70
C ALA A 390 -24.61 -26.63 -3.86
N PRO A 391 -24.84 -26.42 -2.54
CA PRO A 391 -25.65 -27.34 -1.79
C PRO A 391 -27.00 -27.50 -2.51
N ALA A 392 -27.35 -28.73 -2.82
CA ALA A 392 -28.68 -29.04 -3.33
C ALA A 392 -29.70 -28.54 -2.29
N VAL A 393 -30.51 -27.56 -2.68
CA VAL A 393 -31.63 -27.02 -1.89
C VAL A 393 -32.81 -27.96 -2.05
#